data_1fa286a70bc1d886a23e86b5f16a3676
#
_entry.id   1fa286a70bc1d886a23e86b5f16a3676
#
_cell.length_a   1.000
_cell.length_b   1.000
_cell.length_c   1.000
_cell.angle_alpha   90.00
_cell.angle_beta   90.00
_cell.angle_gamma   90.00
#
_symmetry.space_group_name_H-M   'P 1'
#
loop_
_entity.id
_entity.type
_entity.pdbx_description
1 polymer ?
#
loop_
_entity_poly.entity_id
_entity_poly.type
_entity_poly.pdbx_seq_one_letter_code
_entity_poly.pdbx_strand_id
1 'polypeptide(L)' 'MLFGKKIRELRDEQGVLQRQLAALLEIDTPMFSKIERGDRRAKREHVIKLAEYLHQDEKERLTLWLED' A
#
# COMPACT_ATOMS: atom_id res chain seq x y z
N MET A 1 -3.89 11.47 2.67
CA MET A 1 -2.48 11.18 2.52
C MET A 1 -2.19 10.57 1.16
N LEU A 2 -1.09 10.95 0.57
CA LEU A 2 -0.73 10.47 -0.77
C LEU A 2 -0.48 8.97 -0.83
N PHE A 3 0.10 8.42 0.23
CA PHE A 3 0.41 7.01 0.27
C PHE A 3 -0.83 6.13 0.14
N GLY A 4 -1.81 6.35 0.99
CA GLY A 4 -3.03 5.54 0.97
C GLY A 4 -3.80 5.67 -0.33
N LYS A 5 -3.89 6.87 -0.84
CA LYS A 5 -4.56 7.13 -2.10
C LYS A 5 -3.85 6.42 -3.26
N LYS A 6 -2.54 6.45 -3.26
CA LYS A 6 -1.74 5.80 -4.29
C LYS A 6 -1.94 4.29 -4.25
N ILE A 7 -1.95 3.71 -3.06
CA ILE A 7 -2.19 2.27 -2.89
C ILE A 7 -3.55 1.90 -3.47
N ARG A 8 -4.57 2.68 -3.17
CA ARG A 8 -5.92 2.42 -3.65
C ARG A 8 -5.99 2.47 -5.17
N GLU A 9 -5.36 3.47 -5.77
CA GLU A 9 -5.33 3.60 -7.22
C GLU A 9 -4.67 2.39 -7.89
N LEU A 10 -3.51 1.98 -7.36
CA LEU A 10 -2.79 0.84 -7.90
C LEU A 10 -3.57 -0.46 -7.73
N ARG A 11 -4.20 -0.61 -6.58
CA ARG A 11 -5.01 -1.78 -6.29
C ARG A 11 -6.18 -1.87 -7.27
N ASP A 12 -6.87 -0.76 -7.49
CA ASP A 12 -8.01 -0.70 -8.40
C ASP A 12 -7.58 -1.01 -9.84
N GLU A 13 -6.45 -0.46 -10.27
CA GLU A 13 -5.94 -0.71 -11.62
C GLU A 13 -5.63 -2.18 -11.86
N GLN A 14 -5.14 -2.86 -10.85
CA GLN A 14 -4.72 -4.25 -10.98
C GLN A 14 -5.77 -5.25 -10.52
N GLY A 15 -6.92 -4.77 -10.05
CA GLY A 15 -7.97 -5.64 -9.57
C GLY A 15 -7.62 -6.39 -8.30
N VAL A 16 -6.74 -5.82 -7.48
CA VAL A 16 -6.30 -6.44 -6.24
C VAL A 16 -7.23 -6.05 -5.09
N LEU A 17 -7.61 -7.03 -4.28
CA LEU A 17 -8.52 -6.80 -3.16
C LEU A 17 -7.74 -6.40 -1.90
N GLN A 18 -8.39 -5.62 -1.03
CA GLN A 18 -7.77 -5.20 0.23
C GLN A 18 -7.29 -6.38 1.06
N ARG A 19 -8.09 -7.45 1.12
CA ARG A 19 -7.72 -8.63 1.90
C ARG A 19 -6.44 -9.30 1.41
N GLN A 20 -6.16 -9.19 0.12
CA GLN A 20 -4.94 -9.76 -0.45
C GLN A 20 -3.71 -9.01 0.03
N LEU A 21 -3.79 -7.70 0.06
CA LEU A 21 -2.69 -6.87 0.55
C LEU A 21 -2.54 -6.94 2.05
N ALA A 22 -3.65 -7.06 2.78
CA ALA A 22 -3.60 -7.23 4.23
C ALA A 22 -2.88 -8.53 4.57
N ALA A 23 -3.20 -9.61 3.86
CA ALA A 23 -2.53 -10.89 4.08
C ALA A 23 -1.03 -10.80 3.77
N LEU A 24 -0.67 -10.08 2.73
CA LEU A 24 0.73 -9.86 2.39
C LEU A 24 1.50 -9.18 3.53
N LEU A 25 0.85 -8.23 4.19
CA LEU A 25 1.46 -7.49 5.30
C LEU A 25 1.27 -8.18 6.65
N GLU A 26 0.57 -9.30 6.67
CA GLU A 26 0.27 -10.05 7.89
C GLU A 26 -0.52 -9.24 8.91
N ILE A 27 -1.46 -8.45 8.41
CA ILE A 27 -2.38 -7.65 9.22
C ILE A 27 -3.81 -7.98 8.81
N ASP A 28 -4.77 -7.55 9.61
CA ASP A 28 -6.16 -7.80 9.24
C ASP A 28 -6.67 -6.75 8.24
N THR A 29 -7.76 -7.05 7.58
CA THR A 29 -8.34 -6.16 6.57
C THR A 29 -8.77 -4.81 7.13
N PRO A 30 -9.40 -4.73 8.32
CA PRO A 30 -9.73 -3.43 8.91
C PRO A 30 -8.53 -2.54 9.14
N MET A 31 -7.40 -3.11 9.55
CA MET A 31 -6.16 -2.38 9.73
C MET A 31 -5.65 -1.83 8.40
N PHE A 32 -5.66 -2.67 7.37
CA PHE A 32 -5.24 -2.25 6.05
C PHE A 32 -6.13 -1.11 5.53
N SER A 33 -7.43 -1.22 5.75
CA SER A 33 -8.37 -0.19 5.35
C SER A 33 -8.06 1.16 5.99
N LYS A 34 -7.65 1.15 7.26
CA LYS A 34 -7.25 2.37 7.96
C LYS A 34 -5.99 2.99 7.34
N ILE A 35 -5.04 2.15 6.95
CA ILE A 35 -3.83 2.61 6.28
C ILE A 35 -4.19 3.27 4.94
N GLU A 36 -5.06 2.62 4.19
CA GLU A 36 -5.48 3.13 2.88
C GLU A 36 -6.21 4.47 2.98
N ARG A 37 -7.01 4.67 4.03
CA ARG A 37 -7.71 5.94 4.26
C ARG A 37 -6.84 7.03 4.86
N GLY A 38 -5.64 6.67 5.31
CA GLY A 38 -4.76 7.63 5.96
C GLY A 38 -4.97 7.77 7.45
N ASP A 39 -5.83 6.93 8.04
CA ASP A 39 -6.09 6.93 9.47
C ASP A 39 -4.98 6.27 10.27
N ARG A 40 -4.14 5.51 9.61
CA ARG A 40 -3.02 4.84 10.24
C ARG A 40 -1.82 4.85 9.30
N ARG A 41 -0.66 5.13 9.86
CA ARG A 41 0.57 5.20 9.09
C ARG A 41 1.13 3.81 8.83
N ALA A 42 1.53 3.54 7.59
CA ALA A 42 2.16 2.28 7.24
C ALA A 42 3.63 2.26 7.70
N LYS A 43 4.09 1.09 8.10
CA LYS A 43 5.50 0.92 8.44
C LYS A 43 6.32 0.85 7.16
N ARG A 44 7.59 1.19 7.26
CA ARG A 44 8.48 1.17 6.11
C ARG A 44 8.52 -0.19 5.43
N GLU A 45 8.57 -1.28 6.21
CA GLU A 45 8.57 -2.63 5.66
C GLU A 45 7.30 -2.93 4.87
N HIS A 46 6.16 -2.35 5.31
CA HIS A 46 4.90 -2.52 4.58
C HIS A 46 4.94 -1.80 3.25
N VAL A 47 5.53 -0.61 3.22
CA VAL A 47 5.67 0.17 1.99
C VAL A 47 6.48 -0.62 0.97
N ILE A 48 7.60 -1.20 1.40
CA ILE A 48 8.47 -1.98 0.52
C ILE A 48 7.74 -3.20 -0.03
N LYS A 49 7.04 -3.94 0.82
CA LYS A 49 6.29 -5.12 0.39
C LYS A 49 5.19 -4.77 -0.62
N LEU A 50 4.48 -3.69 -0.36
CA LEU A 50 3.42 -3.25 -1.27
C LEU A 50 3.99 -2.82 -2.62
N ALA A 51 5.12 -2.13 -2.60
CA ALA A 51 5.78 -1.68 -3.82
C ALA A 51 6.17 -2.88 -4.70
N GLU A 52 6.77 -3.89 -4.09
CA GLU A 52 7.17 -5.09 -4.80
C GLU A 52 5.97 -5.85 -5.37
N TYR A 53 4.94 -6.00 -4.56
CA TYR A 53 3.75 -6.75 -4.97
C TYR A 53 3.02 -6.08 -6.13
N LEU A 54 2.91 -4.77 -6.11
CA LEU A 54 2.15 -4.05 -7.10
C LEU A 54 2.91 -3.82 -8.42
N HIS A 55 4.14 -4.30 -8.49
CA HIS A 55 4.92 -4.36 -9.75
C HIS A 55 5.00 -3.05 -10.54
N GLN A 56 5.28 -1.96 -9.88
CA GLN A 56 5.54 -0.71 -10.57
C GLN A 56 7.03 -0.44 -10.61
N ASP A 57 7.43 0.64 -11.26
CA ASP A 57 8.81 1.07 -11.28
C ASP A 57 9.28 1.26 -9.83
N GLU A 58 10.18 0.39 -9.39
CA GLU A 58 10.65 0.35 -8.02
C GLU A 58 11.18 1.67 -7.50
N LYS A 59 12.01 2.29 -8.29
CA LYS A 59 12.71 3.50 -7.90
C LYS A 59 11.76 4.67 -7.68
N GLU A 60 10.89 4.90 -8.64
CA GLU A 60 9.91 5.97 -8.58
C GLU A 60 8.91 5.75 -7.47
N ARG A 61 8.47 4.53 -7.34
CA ARG A 61 7.47 4.14 -6.34
C ARG A 61 7.96 4.34 -4.92
N LEU A 62 9.18 3.90 -4.63
CA LEU A 62 9.75 4.04 -3.32
C LEU A 62 9.89 5.51 -2.93
N THR A 63 10.28 6.35 -3.86
CA THR A 63 10.41 7.78 -3.64
C THR A 63 9.07 8.39 -3.22
N LEU A 64 8.02 8.10 -3.96
CA LEU A 64 6.70 8.63 -3.68
C LEU A 64 6.15 8.16 -2.33
N TRP A 65 6.33 6.90 -2.04
CA TRP A 65 5.75 6.32 -0.82
C TRP A 65 6.48 6.71 0.44
N LEU A 66 7.78 6.92 0.36
CA LEU A 66 8.56 7.30 1.52
C LEU A 66 8.42 8.79 1.86
N GLU A 67 8.03 9.59 0.91
CA GLU A 67 7.84 11.03 1.11
C GLU A 67 6.51 11.37 1.78
N ASP A 68 5.58 10.46 1.78
CA ASP A 68 4.23 10.70 2.30
C ASP A 68 4.19 10.97 3.83
#